data_c2decada693238c1b9efe177f8f635f6
#
_entry.id   c2decada693238c1b9efe177f8f635f6
#
_cell.length_a   1.000
_cell.length_b   1.000
_cell.length_c   1.000
_cell.angle_alpha   90.00
_cell.angle_beta   90.00
_cell.angle_gamma   90.00
#
_symmetry.space_group_name_H-M   'P 1'
#
loop_
_entity.id
_entity.type
_entity.pdbx_description
1 polymer ?
#
loop_
_entity_poly.entity_id
_entity_poly.type
_entity_poly.pdbx_seq_one_letter_code
_entity_poly.pdbx_strand_id
1 'polypeptide(L)'
;VGKYRERNEWFGRGGEPLIRMGVDLGLRMMGEQFVSGANIRLALANSREREAQGFCYSYDMLGEAALTAPDAQRYLAAYETAIHAIGKAAARRGIYEGPGISLKLSALHPRYSRAQIERVLAELYPRLLGLVQLARDYDIGINIDAEESERLEMSLELLERLCFEPTLAGWNGIGFVIQAYQKRCPALVDYLVDLGRRSRHRLMIRL
;
A
#
# COMPACT_ATOMS: atom_id res chain seq x y z
N VAL A 1 -55.40 -14.83 -2.38
CA VAL A 1 -54.58 -13.59 -2.26
C VAL A 1 -53.99 -13.47 -0.84
N GLY A 2 -54.65 -13.99 0.22
CA GLY A 2 -54.16 -13.89 1.61
C GLY A 2 -52.92 -14.74 1.93
N LYS A 3 -52.80 -15.96 1.43
CA LYS A 3 -51.67 -16.88 1.73
C LYS A 3 -50.31 -16.47 1.15
N TYR A 4 -50.27 -15.64 0.12
CA TYR A 4 -49.00 -15.11 -0.46
C TYR A 4 -48.46 -13.95 0.34
N ARG A 5 -49.32 -13.17 1.04
CA ARG A 5 -48.92 -12.00 1.84
C ARG A 5 -48.28 -12.40 3.17
N GLU A 6 -48.86 -13.42 3.85
CA GLU A 6 -48.30 -13.96 5.10
C GLU A 6 -46.92 -14.64 4.90
N ARG A 7 -46.71 -15.30 3.76
CA ARG A 7 -45.44 -15.97 3.44
C ARG A 7 -44.30 -14.96 3.19
N ASN A 8 -44.61 -13.79 2.63
CA ASN A 8 -43.63 -12.73 2.43
C ASN A 8 -43.26 -11.98 3.74
N GLU A 9 -44.18 -11.87 4.70
CA GLU A 9 -43.89 -11.28 6.01
C GLU A 9 -43.03 -12.21 6.90
N TRP A 10 -43.14 -13.53 6.76
CA TRP A 10 -42.29 -14.50 7.44
C TRP A 10 -40.84 -14.46 6.90
N PHE A 11 -40.67 -14.35 5.59
CA PHE A 11 -39.36 -14.17 4.98
C PHE A 11 -38.76 -12.80 5.30
N GLY A 12 -39.53 -11.74 5.49
CA GLY A 12 -39.06 -10.40 5.82
C GLY A 12 -38.57 -10.24 7.26
N ARG A 13 -39.13 -10.97 8.23
CA ARG A 13 -38.79 -10.78 9.66
C ARG A 13 -37.88 -11.86 10.25
N GLY A 14 -37.92 -13.08 9.75
CA GLY A 14 -37.10 -14.18 10.24
C GLY A 14 -35.94 -14.56 9.30
N GLY A 15 -36.06 -14.29 7.99
CA GLY A 15 -35.06 -14.66 6.99
C GLY A 15 -33.92 -13.64 6.85
N GLU A 16 -34.19 -12.37 7.10
CA GLU A 16 -33.16 -11.32 6.96
C GLU A 16 -31.93 -11.52 7.86
N PRO A 17 -32.06 -11.84 9.15
CA PRO A 17 -30.89 -12.13 10.00
C PRO A 17 -30.10 -13.36 9.55
N LEU A 18 -30.78 -14.41 9.06
CA LEU A 18 -30.14 -15.60 8.53
C LEU A 18 -29.41 -15.36 7.21
N ILE A 19 -30.03 -14.57 6.32
CA ILE A 19 -29.40 -14.17 5.05
C ILE A 19 -28.18 -13.27 5.34
N ARG A 20 -28.29 -12.30 6.24
CA ARG A 20 -27.16 -11.47 6.66
C ARG A 20 -26.03 -12.32 7.25
N MET A 21 -26.34 -13.22 8.14
CA MET A 21 -25.34 -14.13 8.71
C MET A 21 -24.65 -14.99 7.64
N GLY A 22 -25.41 -15.53 6.67
CA GLY A 22 -24.87 -16.30 5.56
C GLY A 22 -24.00 -15.45 4.62
N VAL A 23 -24.43 -14.23 4.31
CA VAL A 23 -23.65 -13.26 3.52
C VAL A 23 -22.40 -12.83 4.26
N ASP A 24 -22.50 -12.50 5.55
CA ASP A 24 -21.34 -12.11 6.38
C ASP A 24 -20.32 -13.25 6.49
N LEU A 25 -20.79 -14.49 6.65
CA LEU A 25 -19.91 -15.67 6.65
C LEU A 25 -19.23 -15.85 5.30
N GLY A 26 -19.98 -15.76 4.20
CA GLY A 26 -19.45 -15.85 2.84
C GLY A 26 -18.43 -14.75 2.54
N LEU A 27 -18.72 -13.50 2.93
CA LEU A 27 -17.80 -12.38 2.77
C LEU A 27 -16.54 -12.54 3.64
N ARG A 28 -16.64 -13.07 4.86
CA ARG A 28 -15.48 -13.39 5.69
C ARG A 28 -14.62 -14.48 5.06
N MET A 29 -15.21 -15.57 4.62
CA MET A 29 -14.48 -16.66 3.96
C MET A 29 -13.77 -16.20 2.69
N MET A 30 -14.41 -15.34 1.88
CA MET A 30 -13.77 -14.73 0.72
C MET A 30 -12.71 -13.70 1.14
N GLY A 31 -13.00 -12.87 2.15
CA GLY A 31 -12.07 -11.87 2.66
C GLY A 31 -10.77 -12.49 3.18
N GLU A 32 -10.85 -13.60 3.89
CA GLU A 32 -9.68 -14.32 4.43
C GLU A 32 -8.70 -14.81 3.35
N GLN A 33 -9.16 -14.98 2.10
CA GLN A 33 -8.29 -15.33 0.98
C GLN A 33 -7.50 -14.14 0.42
N PHE A 34 -8.01 -12.92 0.58
CA PHE A 34 -7.47 -11.71 -0.05
C PHE A 34 -6.97 -10.68 0.97
N VAL A 35 -7.43 -10.73 2.22
CA VAL A 35 -7.11 -9.77 3.26
C VAL A 35 -6.46 -10.49 4.44
N SER A 36 -5.19 -10.23 4.65
CA SER A 36 -4.41 -10.87 5.72
C SER A 36 -4.89 -10.50 7.14
N GLY A 37 -5.64 -9.41 7.30
CA GLY A 37 -6.24 -9.01 8.58
C GLY A 37 -6.93 -7.66 8.50
N ALA A 38 -7.92 -7.44 9.34
CA ALA A 38 -8.68 -6.18 9.42
C ALA A 38 -7.84 -4.98 9.90
N ASN A 39 -6.66 -5.22 10.44
CA ASN A 39 -5.67 -4.21 10.80
C ASN A 39 -4.27 -4.82 10.79
N ILE A 40 -3.24 -3.95 10.84
CA ILE A 40 -1.84 -4.39 10.72
C ILE A 40 -1.43 -5.39 11.80
N ARG A 41 -1.96 -5.31 13.02
CA ARG A 41 -1.63 -6.25 14.10
C ARG A 41 -2.15 -7.66 13.81
N LEU A 42 -3.36 -7.77 13.30
CA LEU A 42 -3.93 -9.05 12.86
C LEU A 42 -3.20 -9.60 11.65
N ALA A 43 -2.88 -8.75 10.67
CA ALA A 43 -2.12 -9.16 9.49
C ALA A 43 -0.75 -9.72 9.88
N LEU A 44 -0.01 -9.05 10.77
CA LEU A 44 1.26 -9.53 11.33
C LEU A 44 1.12 -10.84 12.14
N ALA A 45 0.01 -11.02 12.86
CA ALA A 45 -0.23 -12.27 13.59
C ALA A 45 -0.50 -13.43 12.65
N ASN A 46 -1.31 -13.19 11.60
CA ASN A 46 -1.71 -14.22 10.63
C ASN A 46 -0.57 -14.62 9.66
N SER A 47 0.41 -13.75 9.45
CA SER A 47 1.56 -14.03 8.58
C SER A 47 2.62 -14.95 9.22
N ARG A 48 2.66 -15.04 10.55
CA ARG A 48 3.74 -15.73 11.30
C ARG A 48 4.00 -17.17 10.88
N GLU A 49 2.95 -17.94 10.64
CA GLU A 49 3.08 -19.34 10.23
C GLU A 49 3.80 -19.48 8.90
N ARG A 50 3.45 -18.63 7.93
CA ARG A 50 4.10 -18.62 6.60
C ARG A 50 5.48 -17.98 6.64
N GLU A 51 5.71 -16.97 7.47
CA GLU A 51 7.04 -16.44 7.69
C GLU A 51 7.99 -17.51 8.23
N ALA A 52 7.51 -18.38 9.13
CA ALA A 52 8.29 -19.51 9.62
C ALA A 52 8.62 -20.56 8.52
N GLN A 53 7.86 -20.55 7.43
CA GLN A 53 8.10 -21.36 6.23
C GLN A 53 9.01 -20.66 5.19
N GLY A 54 9.50 -19.45 5.49
CA GLY A 54 10.39 -18.68 4.62
C GLY A 54 9.69 -17.67 3.71
N PHE A 55 8.39 -17.40 3.87
CA PHE A 55 7.71 -16.34 3.12
C PHE A 55 8.04 -14.97 3.69
N CYS A 56 8.30 -14.00 2.81
CA CYS A 56 8.43 -12.58 3.16
C CYS A 56 7.17 -11.83 2.75
N TYR A 57 6.79 -10.82 3.53
CA TYR A 57 5.58 -10.04 3.30
C TYR A 57 5.89 -8.58 3.00
N SER A 58 5.22 -8.03 1.98
CA SER A 58 5.03 -6.60 1.82
C SER A 58 3.56 -6.29 2.14
N TYR A 59 3.33 -5.59 3.26
CA TYR A 59 1.98 -5.25 3.70
C TYR A 59 1.44 -4.07 2.90
N ASP A 60 0.22 -4.22 2.40
CA ASP A 60 -0.52 -3.17 1.70
C ASP A 60 -1.71 -2.74 2.57
N MET A 61 -1.73 -1.47 2.94
CA MET A 61 -2.86 -0.88 3.67
C MET A 61 -3.97 -0.57 2.69
N LEU A 62 -5.16 -1.17 2.91
CA LEU A 62 -6.33 -0.86 2.10
C LEU A 62 -6.73 0.61 2.28
N GLY A 63 -6.89 1.29 1.18
CA GLY A 63 -7.26 2.69 1.09
C GLY A 63 -6.39 3.43 0.08
N GLU A 64 -7.07 4.11 -0.83
CA GLU A 64 -6.46 4.89 -1.91
C GLU A 64 -7.36 6.07 -2.24
N ALA A 65 -6.91 6.96 -3.13
CA ALA A 65 -7.69 8.06 -3.67
C ALA A 65 -8.35 8.91 -2.56
N ALA A 66 -7.55 9.52 -1.70
CA ALA A 66 -8.04 10.49 -0.73
C ALA A 66 -8.84 11.59 -1.44
N LEU A 67 -10.08 11.83 -1.02
CA LEU A 67 -10.95 12.83 -1.63
C LEU A 67 -10.78 14.20 -0.97
N THR A 68 -10.40 14.22 0.30
CA THR A 68 -10.24 15.43 1.11
C THR A 68 -8.91 15.46 1.85
N ALA A 69 -8.51 16.63 2.33
CA ALA A 69 -7.31 16.76 3.16
C ALA A 69 -7.40 15.95 4.48
N PRO A 70 -8.56 15.90 5.18
CA PRO A 70 -8.74 14.99 6.32
C PRO A 70 -8.58 13.52 5.96
N ASP A 71 -9.02 13.06 4.77
CA ASP A 71 -8.79 11.68 4.32
C ASP A 71 -7.31 11.39 4.16
N ALA A 72 -6.58 12.27 3.46
CA ALA A 72 -5.14 12.14 3.28
C ALA A 72 -4.38 12.13 4.62
N GLN A 73 -4.81 12.94 5.58
CA GLN A 73 -4.21 12.95 6.92
C GLN A 73 -4.49 11.64 7.68
N ARG A 74 -5.70 11.10 7.55
CA ARG A 74 -6.07 9.81 8.16
C ARG A 74 -5.26 8.65 7.58
N TYR A 75 -5.06 8.62 6.24
CA TYR A 75 -4.22 7.62 5.60
C TYR A 75 -2.75 7.76 5.98
N LEU A 76 -2.23 8.98 6.06
CA LEU A 76 -0.86 9.24 6.52
C LEU A 76 -0.63 8.64 7.92
N ALA A 77 -1.51 8.94 8.88
CA ALA A 77 -1.43 8.39 10.23
C ALA A 77 -1.57 6.86 10.27
N ALA A 78 -2.38 6.29 9.37
CA ALA A 78 -2.50 4.84 9.23
C ALA A 78 -1.20 4.20 8.71
N TYR A 79 -0.55 4.79 7.71
CA TYR A 79 0.76 4.36 7.23
C TYR A 79 1.85 4.47 8.31
N GLU A 80 1.93 5.58 9.04
CA GLU A 80 2.86 5.74 10.16
C GLU A 80 2.68 4.64 11.21
N THR A 81 1.43 4.40 11.60
CA THR A 81 1.07 3.34 12.55
C THR A 81 1.49 1.95 12.05
N ALA A 82 1.25 1.69 10.76
CA ALA A 82 1.63 0.43 10.12
C ALA A 82 3.15 0.26 10.07
N ILE A 83 3.91 1.28 9.67
CA ILE A 83 5.38 1.24 9.61
C ILE A 83 5.96 0.97 11.00
N HIS A 84 5.44 1.61 12.05
CA HIS A 84 5.86 1.33 13.42
C HIS A 84 5.60 -0.12 13.85
N ALA A 85 4.45 -0.69 13.48
CA ALA A 85 4.11 -2.06 13.82
C ALA A 85 4.97 -3.08 13.05
N ILE A 86 5.13 -2.86 11.73
CA ILE A 86 5.95 -3.69 10.84
C ILE A 86 7.42 -3.61 11.25
N GLY A 87 7.94 -2.40 11.51
CA GLY A 87 9.31 -2.17 11.91
C GLY A 87 9.68 -2.88 13.22
N LYS A 88 8.77 -2.87 14.20
CA LYS A 88 8.94 -3.66 15.43
C LYS A 88 8.94 -5.16 15.17
N ALA A 89 8.06 -5.65 14.30
CA ALA A 89 7.96 -7.05 13.92
C ALA A 89 9.13 -7.51 13.05
N ALA A 90 9.74 -6.61 12.28
CA ALA A 90 10.92 -6.88 11.45
C ALA A 90 12.14 -7.28 12.28
N ALA A 91 12.24 -6.82 13.54
CA ALA A 91 13.32 -7.16 14.47
C ALA A 91 14.73 -6.99 13.85
N ARG A 92 14.91 -5.97 13.02
CA ARG A 92 16.14 -5.64 12.28
C ARG A 92 16.65 -6.74 11.33
N ARG A 93 15.74 -7.53 10.76
CA ARG A 93 16.09 -8.53 9.73
C ARG A 93 16.53 -7.88 8.39
N GLY A 94 16.35 -6.58 8.27
CA GLY A 94 16.72 -5.83 7.07
C GLY A 94 15.65 -5.89 5.97
N ILE A 95 15.92 -5.15 4.90
CA ILE A 95 14.96 -4.90 3.81
C ILE A 95 14.63 -6.13 2.94
N TYR A 96 15.45 -7.18 2.95
CA TYR A 96 15.27 -8.36 2.10
C TYR A 96 14.61 -9.53 2.84
N GLU A 97 14.96 -9.75 4.10
CA GLU A 97 14.46 -10.86 4.90
C GLU A 97 13.33 -10.43 5.86
N GLY A 98 13.26 -9.15 6.15
CA GLY A 98 12.20 -8.56 6.95
C GLY A 98 10.94 -8.23 6.15
N PRO A 99 9.81 -8.02 6.83
CA PRO A 99 8.61 -7.51 6.20
C PRO A 99 8.79 -6.07 5.75
N GLY A 100 8.11 -5.70 4.66
CA GLY A 100 8.04 -4.34 4.15
C GLY A 100 6.61 -3.83 4.07
N ILE A 101 6.44 -2.64 3.47
CA ILE A 101 5.15 -2.00 3.25
C ILE A 101 5.05 -1.46 1.84
N SER A 102 3.85 -1.52 1.26
CA SER A 102 3.49 -0.81 0.03
C SER A 102 2.61 0.39 0.36
N LEU A 103 2.75 1.47 -0.38
CA LEU A 103 1.92 2.66 -0.24
C LEU A 103 1.43 3.18 -1.58
N LYS A 104 0.28 3.84 -1.56
CA LYS A 104 -0.33 4.51 -2.70
C LYS A 104 -0.23 6.03 -2.52
N LEU A 105 0.33 6.70 -3.50
CA LEU A 105 0.53 8.15 -3.46
C LEU A 105 -0.80 8.90 -3.43
N SER A 106 -1.83 8.37 -4.08
CA SER A 106 -3.18 8.94 -4.06
C SER A 106 -3.85 8.93 -2.68
N ALA A 107 -3.41 8.06 -1.78
CA ALA A 107 -3.86 8.09 -0.39
C ALA A 107 -3.30 9.27 0.40
N LEU A 108 -2.14 9.80 0.00
CA LEU A 108 -1.43 10.84 0.74
C LEU A 108 -1.79 12.27 0.31
N HIS A 109 -2.52 12.42 -0.83
CA HIS A 109 -2.87 13.76 -1.34
C HIS A 109 -4.19 13.76 -2.11
N PRO A 110 -5.18 14.64 -1.76
CA PRO A 110 -6.52 14.62 -2.33
C PRO A 110 -6.59 15.15 -3.78
N ARG A 111 -5.51 15.71 -4.29
CA ARG A 111 -5.38 16.23 -5.66
C ARG A 111 -4.18 15.64 -6.38
N TYR A 112 -3.94 14.36 -6.21
CA TYR A 112 -2.85 13.65 -6.87
C TYR A 112 -3.15 13.49 -8.37
N SER A 113 -2.86 14.55 -9.13
CA SER A 113 -3.07 14.63 -10.58
C SER A 113 -2.03 15.53 -11.24
N ARG A 114 -1.70 15.26 -12.51
CA ARG A 114 -0.71 16.04 -13.28
C ARG A 114 -1.05 17.53 -13.39
N ALA A 115 -2.33 17.86 -13.46
CA ALA A 115 -2.78 19.25 -13.50
C ALA A 115 -2.43 20.07 -12.24
N GLN A 116 -2.07 19.39 -11.16
CA GLN A 116 -1.70 19.98 -9.85
C GLN A 116 -0.25 19.65 -9.47
N ILE A 117 0.62 19.35 -10.44
CA ILE A 117 1.96 18.79 -10.18
C ILE A 117 2.77 19.63 -9.19
N GLU A 118 2.82 20.95 -9.36
CA GLU A 118 3.59 21.86 -8.47
C GLU A 118 3.10 21.74 -7.02
N ARG A 119 1.78 21.74 -6.84
CA ARG A 119 1.16 21.60 -5.53
C ARG A 119 1.40 20.19 -4.95
N VAL A 120 1.27 19.16 -5.79
CA VAL A 120 1.56 17.77 -5.39
C VAL A 120 2.99 17.65 -4.90
N LEU A 121 3.95 18.17 -5.65
CA LEU A 121 5.35 18.11 -5.26
C LEU A 121 5.64 18.88 -3.96
N ALA A 122 4.98 20.03 -3.75
CA ALA A 122 5.17 20.82 -2.54
C ALA A 122 4.51 20.21 -1.30
N GLU A 123 3.33 19.62 -1.43
CA GLU A 123 2.51 19.13 -0.30
C GLU A 123 2.68 17.64 -0.02
N LEU A 124 2.83 16.80 -1.07
CA LEU A 124 2.92 15.35 -0.94
C LEU A 124 4.34 14.88 -0.66
N TYR A 125 5.36 15.47 -1.32
CA TYR A 125 6.74 15.01 -1.15
C TYR A 125 7.21 15.00 0.31
N PRO A 126 6.97 16.03 1.13
CA PRO A 126 7.38 16.01 2.54
C PRO A 126 6.70 14.89 3.35
N ARG A 127 5.44 14.56 3.05
CA ARG A 127 4.71 13.45 3.68
C ARG A 127 5.31 12.11 3.29
N LEU A 128 5.56 11.91 2.00
CA LEU A 128 6.19 10.72 1.47
C LEU A 128 7.60 10.54 2.05
N LEU A 129 8.40 11.60 2.06
CA LEU A 129 9.75 11.57 2.64
C LEU A 129 9.72 11.17 4.12
N GLY A 130 8.79 11.72 4.90
CA GLY A 130 8.63 11.35 6.31
C GLY A 130 8.37 9.86 6.50
N LEU A 131 7.48 9.25 5.71
CA LEU A 131 7.21 7.82 5.75
C LEU A 131 8.43 6.98 5.33
N VAL A 132 9.15 7.41 4.29
CA VAL A 132 10.36 6.72 3.80
C VAL A 132 11.49 6.79 4.83
N GLN A 133 11.69 7.93 5.47
CA GLN A 133 12.66 8.08 6.57
C GLN A 133 12.29 7.20 7.76
N LEU A 134 11.00 7.13 8.12
CA LEU A 134 10.53 6.25 9.19
C LEU A 134 10.78 4.77 8.85
N ALA A 135 10.55 4.35 7.61
CA ALA A 135 10.85 2.99 7.15
C ALA A 135 12.38 2.70 7.20
N ARG A 136 13.21 3.65 6.79
CA ARG A 136 14.67 3.57 6.91
C ARG A 136 15.11 3.38 8.37
N ASP A 137 14.53 4.10 9.31
CA ASP A 137 14.91 4.03 10.72
C ASP A 137 14.65 2.64 11.33
N TYR A 138 13.69 1.91 10.75
CA TYR A 138 13.41 0.50 11.09
C TYR A 138 14.16 -0.50 10.18
N ASP A 139 14.83 -0.03 9.15
CA ASP A 139 15.45 -0.86 8.10
C ASP A 139 14.47 -1.85 7.45
N ILE A 140 13.28 -1.35 7.08
CA ILE A 140 12.24 -2.12 6.35
C ILE A 140 12.05 -1.53 4.95
N GLY A 141 11.74 -2.40 3.97
CA GLY A 141 11.46 -1.95 2.60
C GLY A 141 10.14 -1.19 2.51
N ILE A 142 10.10 -0.13 1.69
CA ILE A 142 8.90 0.62 1.37
C ILE A 142 8.73 0.72 -0.15
N ASN A 143 7.60 0.22 -0.68
CA ASN A 143 7.31 0.22 -2.10
C ASN A 143 6.27 1.28 -2.44
N ILE A 144 6.51 2.04 -3.49
CA ILE A 144 5.52 2.92 -4.11
C ILE A 144 4.75 2.08 -5.12
N ASP A 145 3.45 1.91 -4.90
CA ASP A 145 2.59 1.14 -5.78
C ASP A 145 2.29 1.89 -7.09
N ALA A 146 2.13 1.12 -8.17
CA ALA A 146 1.66 1.65 -9.43
C ALA A 146 0.16 1.92 -9.35
N GLU A 147 -0.24 3.08 -9.81
CA GLU A 147 -1.63 3.52 -9.91
C GLU A 147 -2.03 3.74 -11.39
N GLU A 148 -2.95 4.65 -11.68
CA GLU A 148 -3.40 4.91 -13.04
C GLU A 148 -2.26 5.39 -13.95
N SER A 149 -2.34 5.04 -15.22
CA SER A 149 -1.24 5.23 -16.17
C SER A 149 -0.78 6.68 -16.36
N GLU A 150 -1.68 7.64 -16.21
CA GLU A 150 -1.38 9.08 -16.27
C GLU A 150 -0.62 9.61 -15.05
N ARG A 151 -0.57 8.85 -13.97
CA ARG A 151 0.16 9.20 -12.74
C ARG A 151 1.60 8.72 -12.73
N LEU A 152 1.99 7.86 -13.69
CA LEU A 152 3.32 7.26 -13.70
C LEU A 152 4.43 8.30 -13.68
N GLU A 153 4.37 9.33 -14.52
CA GLU A 153 5.42 10.33 -14.61
C GLU A 153 5.61 11.12 -13.30
N MET A 154 4.50 11.44 -12.61
CA MET A 154 4.56 12.08 -11.29
C MET A 154 5.17 11.16 -10.23
N SER A 155 4.80 9.87 -10.25
CA SER A 155 5.36 8.90 -9.31
C SER A 155 6.86 8.69 -9.54
N LEU A 156 7.32 8.73 -10.79
CA LEU A 156 8.74 8.69 -11.13
C LEU A 156 9.49 9.93 -10.67
N GLU A 157 8.90 11.12 -10.79
CA GLU A 157 9.51 12.34 -10.28
C GLU A 157 9.67 12.31 -8.75
N LEU A 158 8.66 11.83 -8.04
CA LEU A 158 8.74 11.64 -6.58
C LEU A 158 9.79 10.58 -6.21
N LEU A 159 9.86 9.47 -6.94
CA LEU A 159 10.87 8.44 -6.76
C LEU A 159 12.28 9.00 -6.99
N GLU A 160 12.50 9.76 -8.07
CA GLU A 160 13.80 10.36 -8.37
C GLU A 160 14.24 11.30 -7.25
N ARG A 161 13.34 12.14 -6.73
CA ARG A 161 13.61 13.01 -5.58
C ARG A 161 14.02 12.22 -4.33
N LEU A 162 13.37 11.10 -4.04
CA LEU A 162 13.74 10.21 -2.93
C LEU A 162 15.13 9.60 -3.15
N CYS A 163 15.44 9.17 -4.37
CA CYS A 163 16.74 8.58 -4.70
C CYS A 163 17.91 9.55 -4.55
N PHE A 164 17.68 10.85 -4.70
CA PHE A 164 18.70 11.88 -4.51
C PHE A 164 18.58 12.60 -3.16
N GLU A 165 17.70 12.16 -2.28
CA GLU A 165 17.56 12.71 -0.93
C GLU A 165 18.76 12.34 -0.05
N PRO A 166 19.55 13.30 0.44
CA PRO A 166 20.77 13.03 1.19
C PRO A 166 20.53 12.17 2.45
N THR A 167 19.36 12.33 3.09
CA THR A 167 19.02 11.57 4.30
C THR A 167 18.79 10.10 4.03
N LEU A 168 18.56 9.68 2.78
CA LEU A 168 18.35 8.29 2.37
C LEU A 168 19.59 7.65 1.75
N ALA A 169 20.70 8.40 1.65
CA ALA A 169 21.92 7.90 1.01
C ALA A 169 22.43 6.60 1.64
N GLY A 170 22.74 5.61 0.79
CA GLY A 170 23.24 4.31 1.21
C GLY A 170 22.20 3.31 1.72
N TRP A 171 20.94 3.72 1.91
CA TRP A 171 19.87 2.81 2.27
C TRP A 171 19.14 2.31 1.00
N ASN A 172 18.99 0.99 0.87
CA ASN A 172 18.47 0.33 -0.33
C ASN A 172 17.01 -0.16 -0.19
N GLY A 173 16.25 0.39 0.76
CA GLY A 173 14.87 0.00 1.02
C GLY A 173 13.81 0.72 0.19
N ILE A 174 14.21 1.56 -0.77
CA ILE A 174 13.27 2.23 -1.69
C ILE A 174 12.84 1.24 -2.76
N GLY A 175 11.53 1.04 -2.90
CA GLY A 175 10.93 0.19 -3.90
C GLY A 175 9.93 0.92 -4.79
N PHE A 176 9.72 0.38 -5.99
CA PHE A 176 8.77 0.91 -6.95
C PHE A 176 8.11 -0.21 -7.74
N VAL A 177 6.80 -0.09 -7.96
CA VAL A 177 6.02 -1.07 -8.71
C VAL A 177 5.81 -0.58 -10.13
N ILE A 178 6.03 -1.44 -11.11
CA ILE A 178 5.78 -1.15 -12.52
C ILE A 178 4.79 -2.14 -13.12
N GLN A 179 3.95 -1.66 -14.02
CA GLN A 179 2.92 -2.44 -14.67
C GLN A 179 3.47 -3.03 -15.97
N ALA A 180 3.94 -4.27 -15.91
CA ALA A 180 4.64 -4.94 -17.00
C ALA A 180 3.83 -5.09 -18.30
N TYR A 181 2.49 -5.06 -18.23
CA TYR A 181 1.60 -5.14 -19.39
C TYR A 181 1.58 -3.88 -20.26
N GLN A 182 2.11 -2.74 -19.77
CA GLN A 182 2.13 -1.50 -20.54
C GLN A 182 3.24 -1.51 -21.59
N LYS A 183 2.94 -1.00 -22.80
CA LYS A 183 3.90 -0.91 -23.91
C LYS A 183 5.16 -0.10 -23.59
N ARG A 184 5.08 0.84 -22.65
CA ARG A 184 6.21 1.67 -22.21
C ARG A 184 7.06 0.99 -21.13
N CYS A 185 6.69 -0.20 -20.65
CA CYS A 185 7.41 -0.88 -19.58
C CYS A 185 8.90 -1.10 -19.88
N PRO A 186 9.35 -1.52 -21.10
CA PRO A 186 10.77 -1.66 -21.39
C PRO A 186 11.56 -0.36 -21.17
N ALA A 187 11.07 0.77 -21.70
CA ALA A 187 11.71 2.08 -21.50
C ALA A 187 11.71 2.50 -20.03
N LEU A 188 10.68 2.12 -19.26
CA LEU A 188 10.62 2.37 -17.83
C LEU A 188 11.67 1.56 -17.06
N VAL A 189 11.90 0.31 -17.45
CA VAL A 189 12.98 -0.52 -16.87
C VAL A 189 14.34 0.13 -17.11
N ASP A 190 14.62 0.58 -18.33
CA ASP A 190 15.87 1.28 -18.66
C ASP A 190 16.04 2.55 -17.81
N TYR A 191 14.99 3.34 -17.65
CA TYR A 191 14.98 4.52 -16.80
C TYR A 191 15.30 4.18 -15.33
N LEU A 192 14.67 3.15 -14.76
CA LEU A 192 14.89 2.75 -13.36
C LEU A 192 16.29 2.19 -13.12
N VAL A 193 16.85 1.46 -14.09
CA VAL A 193 18.24 0.98 -14.05
C VAL A 193 19.21 2.18 -14.07
N ASP A 194 18.98 3.17 -14.92
CA ASP A 194 19.78 4.38 -14.96
C ASP A 194 19.65 5.19 -13.67
N LEU A 195 18.44 5.37 -13.17
CA LEU A 195 18.18 6.06 -11.91
C LEU A 195 18.94 5.39 -10.74
N GLY A 196 18.84 4.07 -10.62
CA GLY A 196 19.56 3.32 -9.58
C GLY A 196 21.10 3.52 -9.68
N ARG A 197 21.66 3.54 -10.90
CA ARG A 197 23.09 3.80 -11.11
C ARG A 197 23.49 5.23 -10.73
N ARG A 198 22.74 6.22 -11.18
CA ARG A 198 23.02 7.64 -10.90
C ARG A 198 22.91 7.98 -9.42
N SER A 199 21.90 7.43 -8.75
CA SER A 199 21.65 7.67 -7.33
C SER A 199 22.43 6.74 -6.39
N ARG A 200 23.07 5.69 -6.92
CA ARG A 200 23.76 4.65 -6.15
C ARG A 200 22.86 3.87 -5.19
N HIS A 201 21.56 3.76 -5.52
CA HIS A 201 20.62 2.92 -4.81
C HIS A 201 20.40 1.59 -5.53
N ARG A 202 20.18 0.51 -4.75
CA ARG A 202 19.59 -0.72 -5.26
C ARG A 202 18.08 -0.62 -5.06
N LEU A 203 17.37 -0.29 -6.12
CA LEU A 203 15.92 -0.17 -6.08
C LEU A 203 15.27 -1.54 -6.05
N MET A 204 14.26 -1.73 -5.20
CA MET A 204 13.42 -2.93 -5.19
C MET A 204 12.31 -2.74 -6.22
N ILE A 205 12.39 -3.44 -7.35
CA ILE A 205 11.41 -3.32 -8.43
C ILE A 205 10.50 -4.54 -8.42
N ARG A 206 9.19 -4.28 -8.34
CA ARG A 206 8.13 -5.28 -8.51
C ARG A 206 7.47 -5.08 -9.86
N LEU A 207 7.38 -6.19 -10.64
CA LEU A 207 6.70 -6.26 -11.95
C LEU A 207 5.30 -6.85 -11.80
#